data_b8bb3f7eb18bb8e0e34aadaa6be16159
#
_entry.id   b8bb3f7eb18bb8e0e34aadaa6be16159
#
_cell.length_a   1.000
_cell.length_b   1.000
_cell.length_c   1.000
_cell.angle_alpha   90.00
_cell.angle_beta   90.00
_cell.angle_gamma   90.00
#
_symmetry.space_group_name_H-M   'P 1'
#
loop_
_entity.id
_entity.type
_entity.pdbx_description
1 polymer ?
#
loop_
_entity_poly.entity_id
_entity_poly.type
_entity_poly.pdbx_seq_one_letter_code
_entity_poly.pdbx_strand_id
1 'polypeptide(L)'
;MADALAQIPEVEIDPEGTFKYILVRVKVKDGDSHKDIVRGTKSAEYHNHIFEKVAPSMEALGMECKCLGGGKMEHNSQGKKLRVFGESTAFGKADHSVTAEKLKSVFSNYDITWSDDKK
;
A
#
# COMPACT_ATOMS: atom_id res chain seq x y z
N MET A 1 -11.03 2.68 -24.31
CA MET A 1 -9.67 2.99 -23.91
C MET A 1 -9.27 2.21 -22.68
N ALA A 2 -8.09 1.65 -22.70
CA ALA A 2 -7.60 0.98 -21.52
C ALA A 2 -7.50 1.98 -20.37
N ASP A 3 -8.07 1.63 -19.26
CA ASP A 3 -8.01 2.47 -18.09
C ASP A 3 -6.63 2.27 -17.44
N ALA A 4 -5.84 3.35 -17.38
CA ALA A 4 -4.52 3.27 -16.78
C ALA A 4 -4.60 2.81 -15.32
N LEU A 5 -5.66 3.18 -14.61
CA LEU A 5 -5.84 2.73 -13.24
C LEU A 5 -5.97 1.21 -13.15
N ALA A 6 -6.64 0.59 -14.10
CA ALA A 6 -6.82 -0.86 -14.09
C ALA A 6 -5.50 -1.61 -14.26
N GLN A 7 -4.49 -0.96 -14.84
CA GLN A 7 -3.20 -1.56 -15.06
C GLN A 7 -2.27 -1.44 -13.86
N ILE A 8 -2.64 -0.63 -12.87
CA ILE A 8 -1.83 -0.43 -11.67
C ILE A 8 -2.21 -1.51 -10.65
N PRO A 9 -1.24 -2.35 -10.22
CA PRO A 9 -1.54 -3.35 -9.20
C PRO A 9 -2.00 -2.70 -7.91
N GLU A 10 -3.01 -3.30 -7.29
CA GLU A 10 -3.50 -2.77 -6.01
C GLU A 10 -2.52 -3.01 -4.87
N VAL A 11 -1.75 -4.08 -4.95
CA VAL A 11 -0.84 -4.46 -3.89
C VAL A 11 0.52 -4.83 -4.48
N GLU A 12 1.57 -4.15 -4.03
CA GLU A 12 2.96 -4.55 -4.30
C GLU A 12 3.71 -4.48 -2.98
N ILE A 13 4.04 -5.63 -2.43
CA ILE A 13 4.72 -5.74 -1.16
C ILE A 13 5.80 -6.81 -1.24
N ASP A 14 6.76 -6.73 -0.32
CA ASP A 14 7.79 -7.74 -0.24
C ASP A 14 7.18 -9.10 0.09
N PRO A 15 7.78 -10.18 -0.40
CA PRO A 15 7.19 -11.51 -0.24
C PRO A 15 7.34 -12.09 1.16
N GLU A 16 8.17 -11.49 2.01
CA GLU A 16 8.47 -12.08 3.30
C GLU A 16 9.02 -11.05 4.26
N GLY A 17 8.70 -11.19 5.55
CA GLY A 17 9.32 -10.40 6.62
C GLY A 17 8.45 -9.26 7.10
N THR A 18 9.06 -8.38 7.88
CA THR A 18 8.41 -7.20 8.43
C THR A 18 8.97 -5.97 7.73
N PHE A 19 8.08 -5.11 7.26
CA PHE A 19 8.49 -3.92 6.52
C PHE A 19 7.46 -2.81 6.67
N LYS A 20 7.88 -1.60 6.28
CA LYS A 20 6.97 -0.45 6.25
C LYS A 20 6.13 -0.47 4.99
N TYR A 21 4.92 0.06 5.09
CA TYR A 21 4.05 0.20 3.92
C TYR A 21 3.34 1.55 3.95
N ILE A 22 2.85 1.96 2.77
CA ILE A 22 2.00 3.14 2.64
C ILE A 22 0.76 2.79 1.85
N LEU A 23 -0.32 3.52 2.14
CA LEU A 23 -1.56 3.47 1.39
C LEU A 23 -1.64 4.76 0.57
N VAL A 24 -1.73 4.63 -0.74
CA VAL A 24 -1.65 5.77 -1.66
C VAL A 24 -2.90 5.83 -2.51
N ARG A 25 -3.47 7.03 -2.62
CA ARG A 25 -4.55 7.26 -3.58
C ARG A 25 -3.98 7.79 -4.87
N VAL A 26 -4.25 7.09 -5.95
CA VAL A 26 -3.84 7.46 -7.29
C VAL A 26 -5.07 7.95 -8.04
N LYS A 27 -4.99 9.14 -8.63
CA LYS A 27 -6.13 9.75 -9.31
C LYS A 27 -5.72 10.19 -10.71
N VAL A 28 -6.60 9.99 -11.67
CA VAL A 28 -6.39 10.50 -13.03
C VAL A 28 -6.44 12.02 -13.01
N LYS A 29 -5.44 12.69 -13.59
CA LYS A 29 -5.36 14.16 -13.52
C LYS A 29 -6.54 14.85 -14.16
N ASP A 30 -7.05 14.30 -15.25
CA ASP A 30 -8.12 14.94 -16.01
C ASP A 30 -9.50 14.37 -15.70
N GLY A 31 -9.64 13.63 -14.59
CA GLY A 31 -10.91 13.00 -14.26
C GLY A 31 -11.09 12.81 -12.77
N ASP A 32 -12.17 12.14 -12.43
CA ASP A 32 -12.52 11.86 -11.03
C ASP A 32 -12.18 10.44 -10.61
N SER A 33 -11.74 9.61 -11.55
CA SER A 33 -11.44 8.22 -11.24
C SER A 33 -10.19 8.12 -10.36
N HIS A 34 -10.28 7.29 -9.34
CA HIS A 34 -9.15 7.09 -8.44
C HIS A 34 -9.11 5.65 -7.94
N LYS A 35 -7.99 5.29 -7.34
CA LYS A 35 -7.77 3.95 -6.83
C LYS A 35 -6.79 4.04 -5.67
N ASP A 36 -7.06 3.31 -4.61
CA ASP A 36 -6.13 3.23 -3.49
C ASP A 36 -5.26 1.99 -3.68
N ILE A 37 -3.95 2.17 -3.51
CA ILE A 37 -2.98 1.10 -3.71
C ILE A 37 -2.10 0.96 -2.47
N VAL A 38 -1.57 -0.24 -2.28
CA VAL A 38 -0.72 -0.59 -1.14
C VAL A 38 0.69 -0.86 -1.66
N ARG A 39 1.68 -0.19 -1.05
CA ARG A 39 3.08 -0.39 -1.42
C ARG A 39 3.91 -0.54 -0.17
N GLY A 40 4.77 -1.57 -0.13
CA GLY A 40 5.62 -1.81 1.00
C GLY A 40 6.89 -2.54 0.62
N THR A 41 8.00 -2.23 1.30
CA THR A 41 9.28 -2.86 1.00
C THR A 41 10.24 -2.72 2.19
N LYS A 42 11.04 -3.75 2.39
CA LYS A 42 12.09 -3.74 3.41
C LYS A 42 13.22 -2.79 3.05
N SER A 43 13.39 -2.47 1.77
CA SER A 43 14.47 -1.59 1.35
C SER A 43 14.24 -0.13 1.71
N ALA A 44 13.03 0.23 2.10
CA ALA A 44 12.72 1.60 2.50
C ALA A 44 13.00 1.78 3.99
N GLU A 45 13.90 2.71 4.31
CA GLU A 45 14.21 3.02 5.70
C GLU A 45 13.10 3.83 6.36
N TYR A 46 12.43 4.68 5.58
CA TYR A 46 11.34 5.52 6.05
C TYR A 46 10.15 5.42 5.07
N HIS A 47 8.96 5.73 5.56
CA HIS A 47 7.76 5.65 4.72
C HIS A 47 7.84 6.58 3.51
N ASN A 48 8.42 7.77 3.66
CA ASN A 48 8.54 8.70 2.54
C ASN A 48 9.43 8.14 1.43
N HIS A 49 10.36 7.24 1.74
CA HIS A 49 11.18 6.61 0.70
C HIS A 49 10.33 5.76 -0.23
N ILE A 50 9.29 5.13 0.31
CA ILE A 50 8.37 4.36 -0.53
C ILE A 50 7.60 5.31 -1.45
N PHE A 51 7.08 6.38 -0.89
CA PHE A 51 6.28 7.34 -1.65
C PHE A 51 7.13 8.01 -2.75
N GLU A 52 8.38 8.32 -2.46
CA GLU A 52 9.29 8.93 -3.42
C GLU A 52 9.57 8.03 -4.62
N LYS A 53 9.41 6.72 -4.46
CA LYS A 53 9.53 5.79 -5.58
C LYS A 53 8.22 5.62 -6.33
N VAL A 54 7.11 5.67 -5.62
CA VAL A 54 5.79 5.44 -6.21
C VAL A 54 5.30 6.66 -7.00
N ALA A 55 5.41 7.85 -6.41
CA ALA A 55 4.83 9.04 -7.00
C ALA A 55 5.38 9.35 -8.40
N PRO A 56 6.70 9.32 -8.64
CA PRO A 56 7.18 9.61 -10.00
C PRO A 56 6.70 8.62 -11.05
N SER A 57 6.57 7.34 -10.69
CA SER A 57 6.10 6.35 -11.65
C SER A 57 4.63 6.55 -11.99
N MET A 58 3.83 7.00 -11.02
CA MET A 58 2.43 7.30 -11.28
C MET A 58 2.27 8.59 -12.07
N GLU A 59 3.07 9.60 -11.77
CA GLU A 59 3.03 10.85 -12.51
C GLU A 59 3.42 10.65 -13.97
N ALA A 60 4.33 9.73 -14.24
CA ALA A 60 4.71 9.38 -15.60
C ALA A 60 3.54 8.78 -16.38
N LEU A 61 2.56 8.23 -15.68
CA LEU A 61 1.35 7.67 -16.29
C LEU A 61 0.20 8.69 -16.36
N GLY A 62 0.45 9.93 -15.96
CA GLY A 62 -0.57 10.97 -15.97
C GLY A 62 -1.47 10.96 -14.75
N MET A 63 -0.98 10.44 -13.64
CA MET A 63 -1.75 10.32 -12.41
C MET A 63 -1.22 11.25 -11.34
N GLU A 64 -2.11 11.65 -10.44
CA GLU A 64 -1.73 12.34 -9.21
C GLU A 64 -1.71 11.32 -8.08
N CYS A 65 -0.79 11.52 -7.14
CA CYS A 65 -0.66 10.63 -6.00
C CYS A 65 -0.81 11.40 -4.70
N LYS A 66 -1.51 10.76 -3.74
CA LYS A 66 -1.62 11.28 -2.39
C LYS A 66 -1.39 10.13 -1.43
N CYS A 67 -0.44 10.29 -0.51
CA CYS A 67 -0.23 9.30 0.54
C CYS A 67 -1.27 9.50 1.62
N LEU A 68 -2.09 8.49 1.84
CA LEU A 68 -3.17 8.56 2.83
C LEU A 68 -2.68 8.20 4.23
N GLY A 69 -1.52 7.58 4.31
CA GLY A 69 -0.94 7.17 5.56
C GLY A 69 -0.08 5.95 5.37
N GLY A 70 0.44 5.42 6.47
CA GLY A 70 1.28 4.24 6.40
C GLY A 70 1.21 3.41 7.66
N GLY A 71 2.05 2.40 7.72
CA GLY A 71 2.15 1.52 8.86
C GLY A 71 3.23 0.50 8.63
N LYS A 72 3.06 -0.65 9.26
CA LYS A 72 3.96 -1.78 9.11
C LYS A 72 3.16 -3.02 8.74
N MET A 73 3.85 -3.95 8.13
CA MET A 73 3.23 -5.18 7.68
C MET A 73 4.16 -6.35 7.96
N GLU A 74 3.60 -7.41 8.51
CA GLU A 74 4.30 -8.68 8.67
C GLU A 74 3.76 -9.66 7.66
N HIS A 75 4.64 -10.16 6.80
CA HIS A 75 4.26 -11.09 5.75
C HIS A 75 4.94 -12.43 6.00
N ASN A 76 4.15 -13.44 6.32
CA ASN A 76 4.62 -14.81 6.49
C ASN A 76 4.04 -15.66 5.36
N SER A 77 4.82 -15.83 4.32
CA SER A 77 4.35 -16.57 3.14
C SER A 77 4.21 -18.05 3.41
N GLN A 78 5.03 -18.62 4.28
CA GLN A 78 4.92 -20.03 4.61
C GLN A 78 3.67 -20.35 5.40
N GLY A 79 3.31 -19.47 6.35
CA GLY A 79 2.09 -19.62 7.13
C GLY A 79 0.88 -18.99 6.50
N LYS A 80 1.05 -18.31 5.38
CA LYS A 80 -0.01 -17.59 4.67
C LYS A 80 -0.73 -16.61 5.58
N LYS A 81 0.07 -15.77 6.25
CA LYS A 81 -0.44 -14.77 7.18
C LYS A 81 0.08 -13.40 6.84
N LEU A 82 -0.80 -12.41 6.95
CA LEU A 82 -0.44 -11.00 6.80
C LEU A 82 -1.03 -10.25 7.98
N ARG A 83 -0.22 -9.41 8.60
CA ARG A 83 -0.66 -8.58 9.71
C ARG A 83 -0.31 -7.13 9.41
N VAL A 84 -1.29 -6.25 9.55
CA VAL A 84 -1.16 -4.82 9.25
C VAL A 84 -1.34 -4.04 10.54
N PHE A 85 -0.39 -3.13 10.84
CA PHE A 85 -0.42 -2.38 12.10
C PHE A 85 0.46 -1.14 11.99
N GLY A 86 0.57 -0.38 13.08
CA GLY A 86 1.50 0.73 13.16
C GLY A 86 1.05 1.98 12.43
N GLU A 87 1.97 2.93 12.31
CA GLU A 87 1.70 4.21 11.66
C GLU A 87 2.98 4.78 11.08
N SER A 88 2.84 5.78 10.20
CA SER A 88 3.96 6.51 9.63
C SER A 88 4.16 7.81 10.41
N THR A 89 5.42 8.09 10.79
CA THR A 89 5.74 9.36 11.42
C THR A 89 5.48 10.53 10.47
N ALA A 90 5.76 10.33 9.18
CA ALA A 90 5.61 11.39 8.18
C ALA A 90 4.17 11.56 7.71
N PHE A 91 3.44 10.46 7.53
CA PHE A 91 2.13 10.49 6.87
C PHE A 91 0.96 10.13 7.78
N GLY A 92 1.21 9.73 9.02
CA GLY A 92 0.17 9.29 9.92
C GLY A 92 -0.24 7.83 9.69
N LYS A 93 -1.28 7.43 10.37
CA LYS A 93 -1.77 6.05 10.31
C LYS A 93 -2.68 5.87 9.10
N ALA A 94 -2.40 4.86 8.27
CA ALA A 94 -3.28 4.49 7.18
C ALA A 94 -4.55 3.84 7.74
N ASP A 95 -5.59 3.80 6.92
CA ASP A 95 -6.77 3.03 7.26
C ASP A 95 -6.48 1.55 7.01
N HIS A 96 -6.06 0.86 8.07
CA HIS A 96 -5.64 -0.53 7.95
C HIS A 96 -6.77 -1.45 7.49
N SER A 97 -8.02 -1.06 7.74
CA SER A 97 -9.15 -1.88 7.28
C SER A 97 -9.23 -1.88 5.76
N VAL A 98 -8.97 -0.74 5.13
CA VAL A 98 -8.92 -0.66 3.67
C VAL A 98 -7.75 -1.47 3.13
N THR A 99 -6.58 -1.33 3.77
CA THR A 99 -5.40 -2.10 3.38
C THR A 99 -5.67 -3.60 3.46
N ALA A 100 -6.28 -4.04 4.56
CA ALA A 100 -6.58 -5.46 4.75
C ALA A 100 -7.53 -5.99 3.68
N GLU A 101 -8.52 -5.20 3.30
CA GLU A 101 -9.46 -5.62 2.25
C GLU A 101 -8.76 -5.78 0.91
N LYS A 102 -7.84 -4.88 0.58
CA LYS A 102 -7.07 -5.01 -0.67
C LYS A 102 -6.17 -6.23 -0.63
N LEU A 103 -5.56 -6.51 0.51
CA LEU A 103 -4.74 -7.71 0.65
C LEU A 103 -5.59 -8.97 0.49
N LYS A 104 -6.80 -8.97 1.01
CA LYS A 104 -7.69 -10.14 0.88
C LYS A 104 -8.07 -10.41 -0.56
N SER A 105 -8.18 -9.39 -1.39
CA SER A 105 -8.51 -9.59 -2.79
C SER A 105 -7.34 -10.16 -3.58
N VAL A 106 -6.11 -9.95 -3.14
CA VAL A 106 -4.91 -10.44 -3.81
C VAL A 106 -4.44 -11.77 -3.19
N PHE A 107 -4.51 -11.88 -1.88
CA PHE A 107 -4.07 -13.06 -1.13
C PHE A 107 -5.27 -13.76 -0.51
N SER A 108 -6.17 -14.25 -1.35
CA SER A 108 -7.48 -14.75 -0.92
C SER A 108 -7.39 -15.95 0.02
N ASN A 109 -6.29 -16.69 0.01
CA ASN A 109 -6.10 -17.86 0.87
C ASN A 109 -5.25 -17.56 2.11
N TYR A 110 -5.01 -16.28 2.39
CA TYR A 110 -4.23 -15.86 3.55
C TYR A 110 -5.12 -15.49 4.73
N ASP A 111 -4.58 -15.66 5.93
CA ASP A 111 -5.19 -15.15 7.15
C ASP A 111 -4.67 -13.72 7.33
N ILE A 112 -5.55 -12.75 7.10
CA ILE A 112 -5.16 -11.34 7.09
C ILE A 112 -5.84 -10.64 8.26
N THR A 113 -5.03 -10.03 9.11
CA THR A 113 -5.51 -9.29 10.28
C THR A 113 -4.93 -7.87 10.27
N TRP A 114 -5.58 -6.98 11.00
CA TRP A 114 -5.08 -5.63 11.15
C TRP A 114 -5.39 -5.13 12.56
N SER A 115 -4.67 -4.11 12.97
CA SER A 115 -4.80 -3.57 14.30
C SER A 115 -4.45 -2.09 14.28
N ASP A 116 -5.08 -1.32 15.17
CA ASP A 116 -4.72 0.10 15.36
C ASP A 116 -3.54 0.28 16.29
N ASP A 117 -2.99 -0.79 16.82
CA ASP A 117 -1.82 -0.73 17.69
C ASP A 117 -0.60 -0.27 16.91
N LYS A 118 0.32 0.41 17.60
CA LYS A 118 1.52 0.95 16.97
C LYS A 118 2.62 -0.08 16.78
N LYS A 119 2.41 -1.30 17.19
CA LYS A 119 3.40 -2.36 17.00
C LYS A 119 2.76 -3.71 16.76
#